data_818e94c1cf0f8c4cc84eda7bc1dae137
#
_entry.id   818e94c1cf0f8c4cc84eda7bc1dae137
#
_cell.length_a   1.000
_cell.length_b   1.000
_cell.length_c   1.000
_cell.angle_alpha   90.00
_cell.angle_beta   90.00
_cell.angle_gamma   90.00
#
_symmetry.space_group_name_H-M   'P 1'
#
loop_
_entity.id
_entity.type
_entity.pdbx_description
1 polymer ?
#
loop_
_entity_poly.entity_id
_entity_poly.type
_entity_poly.pdbx_seq_one_letter_code
_entity_poly.pdbx_strand_id
1 'polypeptide(L)'
;MKKNSIAITIGDYNGIGPKCVELALKKLNLRKNKIFVIGDNEIFDKLKFSKHDNIELINIGNKIRFNPGKPTKFSGLASLKYINEAIKMIKNNDVSRIVTAPISKEAIQKAGSKFKGHTDLLEDRFGCSNAIMAFWSKKIKVSLSTIHIPIKNVVKDLNSEKLFTQLESIDYNFTKILRRKPRIALCAINPHVSENGAIGDEDLKITVPAANRARKKGIKLHGPFSADTLFSKNNIKYFDVFHAIYHDQGLIPFKMISFEKGVNFTLNLPFIRTSPDHGTAYDIAWHKKPNFFSMVEAIKLAIKL
;
A
#
# COMPACT_ATOMS: atom_id res chain seq x y z
N MET A 1 2.19 4.54 23.78
CA MET A 1 2.57 4.61 22.36
C MET A 1 3.23 5.94 22.07
N LYS A 2 4.47 5.96 21.59
CA LYS A 2 5.14 7.21 21.14
C LYS A 2 4.47 7.67 19.85
N LYS A 3 3.51 8.55 19.95
CA LYS A 3 2.61 9.00 18.85
C LYS A 3 3.29 9.51 17.57
N ASN A 4 4.61 9.76 17.60
CA ASN A 4 5.37 10.37 16.50
C ASN A 4 6.57 9.54 16.01
N SER A 5 6.57 8.22 16.25
CA SER A 5 7.66 7.35 15.81
C SER A 5 7.26 6.47 14.62
N ILE A 6 8.17 6.32 13.67
CA ILE A 6 7.95 5.59 12.41
C ILE A 6 9.15 4.70 12.14
N ALA A 7 8.92 3.43 11.77
CA ALA A 7 9.93 2.54 11.23
C ALA A 7 9.89 2.58 9.69
N ILE A 8 11.06 2.69 9.07
CA ILE A 8 11.22 2.67 7.61
C ILE A 8 12.17 1.53 7.26
N THR A 9 11.73 0.52 6.53
CA THR A 9 12.61 -0.52 6.02
C THR A 9 13.19 -0.12 4.66
N ILE A 10 14.47 -0.39 4.42
CA ILE A 10 15.13 -0.03 3.15
C ILE A 10 14.76 -0.97 1.99
N GLY A 11 14.06 -2.09 2.26
CA GLY A 11 13.65 -3.06 1.25
C GLY A 11 14.77 -3.91 0.70
N ASP A 12 14.66 -4.34 -0.55
CA ASP A 12 15.72 -5.09 -1.22
C ASP A 12 16.91 -4.17 -1.53
N TYR A 13 18.06 -4.45 -0.92
CA TYR A 13 19.23 -3.59 -1.04
C TYR A 13 19.88 -3.63 -2.43
N ASN A 14 19.57 -4.61 -3.27
CA ASN A 14 20.01 -4.66 -4.67
C ASN A 14 19.12 -3.80 -5.61
N GLY A 15 17.96 -3.35 -5.12
CA GLY A 15 17.04 -2.47 -5.85
C GLY A 15 17.23 -0.98 -5.53
N ILE A 16 16.26 -0.16 -5.96
CA ILE A 16 16.26 1.29 -5.73
C ILE A 16 15.80 1.70 -4.33
N GLY A 17 15.20 0.78 -3.55
CA GLY A 17 14.61 1.06 -2.25
C GLY A 17 15.49 1.87 -1.31
N PRO A 18 16.75 1.44 -1.03
CA PRO A 18 17.66 2.16 -0.14
C PRO A 18 17.92 3.61 -0.57
N LYS A 19 18.14 3.82 -1.89
CA LYS A 19 18.37 5.16 -2.44
C LYS A 19 17.13 6.04 -2.40
N CYS A 20 15.93 5.47 -2.61
CA CYS A 20 14.68 6.21 -2.48
C CYS A 20 14.44 6.66 -1.04
N VAL A 21 14.75 5.81 -0.04
CA VAL A 21 14.65 6.17 1.38
C VAL A 21 15.61 7.31 1.72
N GLU A 22 16.89 7.19 1.34
CA GLU A 22 17.91 8.22 1.58
C GLU A 22 17.50 9.57 1.01
N LEU A 23 17.11 9.61 -0.28
CA LEU A 23 16.71 10.84 -0.96
C LEU A 23 15.41 11.43 -0.36
N ALA A 24 14.46 10.60 0.03
CA ALA A 24 13.23 11.06 0.66
C ALA A 24 13.48 11.70 2.02
N LEU A 25 14.35 11.10 2.84
CA LEU A 25 14.71 11.64 4.15
C LEU A 25 15.43 12.98 4.04
N LYS A 26 16.35 13.12 3.07
CA LYS A 26 17.02 14.41 2.79
C LYS A 26 16.06 15.52 2.34
N LYS A 27 14.96 15.14 1.64
CA LYS A 27 13.97 16.12 1.15
C LYS A 27 12.99 16.57 2.21
N LEU A 28 12.77 15.77 3.25
CA LEU A 28 11.72 16.00 4.25
C LEU A 28 12.25 16.72 5.49
N ASN A 29 11.48 17.69 5.99
CA ASN A 29 11.70 18.23 7.33
C ASN A 29 10.97 17.36 8.36
N LEU A 30 11.70 16.49 9.05
CA LEU A 30 11.18 15.46 9.93
C LEU A 30 11.41 15.75 11.43
N ARG A 31 11.85 16.96 11.80
CA ARG A 31 12.29 17.32 13.17
C ARG A 31 11.33 16.94 14.30
N LYS A 32 10.04 16.84 14.02
CA LYS A 32 9.01 16.50 14.99
C LYS A 32 8.74 14.99 15.14
N ASN A 33 9.40 14.15 14.35
CA ASN A 33 9.16 12.73 14.29
C ASN A 33 10.44 11.96 14.61
N LYS A 34 10.36 10.91 15.42
CA LYS A 34 11.45 9.96 15.58
C LYS A 34 11.36 8.91 14.46
N ILE A 35 12.41 8.79 13.67
CA ILE A 35 12.49 7.91 12.51
C ILE A 35 13.53 6.81 12.78
N PHE A 36 13.10 5.56 12.65
CA PHE A 36 13.97 4.39 12.69
C PHE A 36 14.13 3.87 11.26
N VAL A 37 15.33 3.91 10.72
CA VAL A 37 15.64 3.34 9.40
C VAL A 37 16.29 1.98 9.60
N ILE A 38 15.62 0.93 9.14
CA ILE A 38 16.02 -0.46 9.34
C ILE A 38 16.74 -0.97 8.10
N GLY A 39 17.99 -1.39 8.26
CA GLY A 39 18.84 -1.84 7.17
C GLY A 39 20.14 -2.45 7.70
N ASP A 40 21.23 -2.32 6.95
CA ASP A 40 22.56 -2.75 7.32
C ASP A 40 23.58 -1.62 7.14
N ASN A 41 24.55 -1.52 8.04
CA ASN A 41 25.57 -0.47 8.04
C ASN A 41 26.29 -0.37 6.70
N GLU A 42 26.66 -1.48 6.08
CA GLU A 42 27.34 -1.50 4.80
C GLU A 42 26.51 -0.76 3.70
N ILE A 43 25.19 -0.85 3.75
CA ILE A 43 24.31 -0.13 2.82
C ILE A 43 24.16 1.33 3.23
N PHE A 44 24.07 1.63 4.52
CA PHE A 44 23.99 2.99 5.03
C PHE A 44 25.26 3.79 4.68
N ASP A 45 26.44 3.19 4.81
CA ASP A 45 27.72 3.81 4.49
C ASP A 45 27.86 4.08 2.99
N LYS A 46 27.49 3.12 2.14
CA LYS A 46 27.46 3.31 0.67
C LYS A 46 26.60 4.49 0.23
N LEU A 47 25.48 4.76 0.92
CA LEU A 47 24.55 5.84 0.59
C LEU A 47 24.85 7.14 1.32
N LYS A 48 25.77 7.13 2.29
CA LYS A 48 26.08 8.28 3.15
C LYS A 48 24.81 8.83 3.79
N PHE A 49 24.05 7.96 4.47
CA PHE A 49 22.86 8.38 5.21
C PHE A 49 23.25 9.48 6.20
N SER A 50 22.57 10.62 6.11
CA SER A 50 22.83 11.75 7.01
C SER A 50 22.44 11.39 8.43
N LYS A 51 23.33 11.61 9.39
CA LYS A 51 23.01 11.53 10.81
C LYS A 51 22.19 12.78 11.18
N HIS A 52 21.01 12.59 11.69
CA HIS A 52 20.18 13.63 12.27
C HIS A 52 19.71 13.14 13.63
N ASP A 53 19.56 14.02 14.61
CA ASP A 53 19.20 13.67 15.99
C ASP A 53 17.86 12.91 16.10
N ASN A 54 17.01 13.04 15.11
CA ASN A 54 15.71 12.38 15.05
C ASN A 54 15.67 11.15 14.13
N ILE A 55 16.79 10.77 13.50
CA ILE A 55 16.92 9.58 12.64
C ILE A 55 17.90 8.61 13.27
N GLU A 56 17.40 7.45 13.62
CA GLU A 56 18.18 6.34 14.18
C GLU A 56 18.30 5.22 13.15
N LEU A 57 19.53 4.82 12.83
CA LEU A 57 19.82 3.73 11.92
C LEU A 57 19.89 2.42 12.69
N ILE A 58 18.98 1.49 12.40
CA ILE A 58 18.91 0.17 13.02
C ILE A 58 19.65 -0.82 12.14
N ASN A 59 20.83 -1.22 12.59
CA ASN A 59 21.66 -2.23 11.91
C ASN A 59 21.20 -3.63 12.23
N ILE A 60 20.87 -4.42 11.22
CA ILE A 60 20.44 -5.82 11.38
C ILE A 60 21.63 -6.79 11.36
N GLY A 61 22.79 -6.37 10.84
CA GLY A 61 24.01 -7.17 10.85
C GLY A 61 24.01 -8.34 9.87
N ASN A 62 23.34 -8.20 8.73
CA ASN A 62 23.42 -9.22 7.68
C ASN A 62 24.77 -9.21 6.99
N LYS A 63 25.23 -10.40 6.55
CA LYS A 63 26.33 -10.49 5.58
C LYS A 63 25.83 -10.03 4.21
N ILE A 64 26.20 -8.83 3.80
CA ILE A 64 25.81 -8.27 2.52
C ILE A 64 26.59 -8.94 1.39
N ARG A 65 25.87 -9.46 0.40
CA ARG A 65 26.42 -9.90 -0.89
C ARG A 65 25.83 -9.00 -1.97
N PHE A 66 26.48 -7.87 -2.16
CA PHE A 66 25.99 -6.79 -3.02
C PHE A 66 26.05 -7.18 -4.49
N ASN A 67 24.89 -7.25 -5.13
CA ASN A 67 24.72 -7.55 -6.56
C ASN A 67 23.61 -6.67 -7.15
N PRO A 68 23.89 -5.38 -7.40
CA PRO A 68 22.88 -4.42 -7.85
C PRO A 68 22.14 -4.88 -9.08
N GLY A 69 20.86 -4.59 -9.12
CA GLY A 69 20.01 -4.92 -10.26
C GLY A 69 19.60 -6.39 -10.37
N LYS A 70 19.90 -7.22 -9.35
CA LYS A 70 19.53 -8.64 -9.38
C LYS A 70 18.88 -9.10 -8.07
N PRO A 71 17.77 -9.87 -8.17
CA PRO A 71 17.16 -10.53 -7.02
C PRO A 71 18.01 -11.71 -6.55
N THR A 72 18.49 -11.66 -5.30
CA THR A 72 19.32 -12.71 -4.73
C THR A 72 18.70 -13.29 -3.47
N LYS A 73 19.07 -14.55 -3.12
CA LYS A 73 18.71 -15.15 -1.83
C LYS A 73 19.14 -14.27 -0.65
N PHE A 74 20.31 -13.65 -0.72
CA PHE A 74 20.85 -12.83 0.36
C PHE A 74 20.07 -11.51 0.54
N SER A 75 19.73 -10.82 -0.56
CA SER A 75 18.91 -9.62 -0.49
C SER A 75 17.48 -9.92 -0.06
N GLY A 76 16.95 -11.10 -0.42
CA GLY A 76 15.66 -11.58 0.06
C GLY A 76 15.66 -11.86 1.57
N LEU A 77 16.67 -12.56 2.07
CA LEU A 77 16.84 -12.81 3.53
C LEU A 77 16.96 -11.50 4.32
N ALA A 78 17.76 -10.56 3.84
CA ALA A 78 17.90 -9.25 4.46
C ALA A 78 16.56 -8.49 4.49
N SER A 79 15.85 -8.44 3.37
CA SER A 79 14.53 -7.81 3.27
C SER A 79 13.53 -8.39 4.29
N LEU A 80 13.51 -9.72 4.46
CA LEU A 80 12.66 -10.39 5.45
C LEU A 80 13.06 -10.05 6.89
N LYS A 81 14.36 -9.94 7.18
CA LYS A 81 14.81 -9.53 8.50
C LYS A 81 14.47 -8.07 8.82
N TYR A 82 14.59 -7.15 7.85
CA TYR A 82 14.20 -5.76 8.04
C TYR A 82 12.72 -5.62 8.38
N ILE A 83 11.84 -6.32 7.65
CA ILE A 83 10.40 -6.25 7.96
C ILE A 83 10.07 -6.93 9.30
N ASN A 84 10.75 -8.04 9.65
CA ASN A 84 10.56 -8.68 10.94
C ASN A 84 10.99 -7.78 12.12
N GLU A 85 12.06 -7.00 11.98
CA GLU A 85 12.44 -6.01 13.00
C GLU A 85 11.39 -4.90 13.10
N ALA A 86 10.88 -4.38 11.98
CA ALA A 86 9.77 -3.42 12.01
C ALA A 86 8.52 -4.00 12.71
N ILE A 87 8.19 -5.26 12.46
CA ILE A 87 7.08 -5.97 13.14
C ILE A 87 7.32 -6.05 14.65
N LYS A 88 8.55 -6.40 15.06
CA LYS A 88 8.94 -6.45 16.48
C LYS A 88 8.76 -5.08 17.14
N MET A 89 9.20 -4.00 16.49
CA MET A 89 9.03 -2.65 17.00
C MET A 89 7.54 -2.25 17.14
N ILE A 90 6.66 -2.69 16.22
CA ILE A 90 5.19 -2.50 16.37
C ILE A 90 4.66 -3.27 17.58
N LYS A 91 5.03 -4.54 17.72
CA LYS A 91 4.55 -5.40 18.82
C LYS A 91 5.02 -4.89 20.19
N ASN A 92 6.21 -4.32 20.25
CA ASN A 92 6.76 -3.70 21.47
C ASN A 92 6.20 -2.28 21.73
N ASN A 93 5.34 -1.75 20.87
CA ASN A 93 4.85 -0.36 20.92
C ASN A 93 5.95 0.72 20.82
N ASP A 94 7.11 0.41 20.24
CA ASP A 94 8.18 1.37 19.95
C ASP A 94 7.76 2.34 18.84
N VAL A 95 7.04 1.81 17.84
CA VAL A 95 6.48 2.55 16.72
C VAL A 95 5.01 2.17 16.49
N SER A 96 4.25 3.05 15.87
CA SER A 96 2.85 2.80 15.47
C SER A 96 2.64 2.81 13.95
N ARG A 97 3.70 3.06 13.21
CA ARG A 97 3.67 3.24 11.75
C ARG A 97 4.89 2.59 11.11
N ILE A 98 4.66 1.97 9.95
CA ILE A 98 5.73 1.40 9.13
C ILE A 98 5.64 1.97 7.72
N VAL A 99 6.79 2.38 7.18
CA VAL A 99 6.96 2.66 5.75
C VAL A 99 7.86 1.58 5.17
N THR A 100 7.38 0.84 4.19
CA THR A 100 8.16 -0.25 3.59
C THR A 100 8.67 0.14 2.21
N ALA A 101 10.00 0.17 2.01
CA ALA A 101 10.57 0.24 0.67
C ALA A 101 10.36 -1.09 -0.08
N PRO A 102 10.45 -1.09 -1.42
CA PRO A 102 10.13 -2.26 -2.24
C PRO A 102 11.00 -3.47 -1.93
N ILE A 103 10.39 -4.66 -1.94
CA ILE A 103 11.08 -5.95 -1.90
C ILE A 103 10.82 -6.73 -3.19
N SER A 104 11.70 -7.65 -3.52
CA SER A 104 11.52 -8.55 -4.65
C SER A 104 10.83 -9.84 -4.21
N LYS A 105 9.70 -10.17 -4.86
CA LYS A 105 9.02 -11.45 -4.64
C LYS A 105 9.95 -12.62 -4.95
N GLU A 106 10.69 -12.54 -6.05
CA GLU A 106 11.67 -13.55 -6.45
C GLU A 106 12.79 -13.71 -5.41
N ALA A 107 13.34 -12.60 -4.89
CA ALA A 107 14.39 -12.64 -3.90
C ALA A 107 13.93 -13.30 -2.58
N ILE A 108 12.74 -12.94 -2.08
CA ILE A 108 12.21 -13.56 -0.85
C ILE A 108 11.84 -15.02 -1.04
N GLN A 109 11.37 -15.43 -2.23
CA GLN A 109 11.14 -16.83 -2.57
C GLN A 109 12.44 -17.62 -2.64
N LYS A 110 13.49 -17.08 -3.27
CA LYS A 110 14.85 -17.65 -3.23
C LYS A 110 15.40 -17.80 -1.79
N ALA A 111 14.93 -16.94 -0.89
CA ALA A 111 15.25 -17.00 0.54
C ALA A 111 14.42 -18.04 1.32
N GLY A 112 13.50 -18.76 0.67
CA GLY A 112 12.64 -19.78 1.28
C GLY A 112 11.35 -19.22 1.90
N SER A 113 10.95 -17.99 1.59
CA SER A 113 9.70 -17.42 2.09
C SER A 113 8.49 -18.03 1.42
N LYS A 114 7.48 -18.41 2.21
CA LYS A 114 6.15 -18.79 1.72
C LYS A 114 5.31 -17.59 1.28
N PHE A 115 5.69 -16.40 1.70
CA PHE A 115 4.94 -15.17 1.43
C PHE A 115 5.27 -14.61 0.05
N LYS A 116 4.26 -13.98 -0.56
CA LYS A 116 4.36 -13.37 -1.89
C LYS A 116 4.78 -11.89 -1.84
N GLY A 117 4.74 -11.27 -0.64
CA GLY A 117 5.11 -9.87 -0.47
C GLY A 117 4.89 -9.38 0.97
N HIS A 118 4.79 -8.05 1.13
CA HIS A 118 4.62 -7.43 2.43
C HIS A 118 3.23 -7.70 3.04
N THR A 119 2.16 -7.60 2.23
CA THR A 119 0.79 -7.61 2.74
C THR A 119 0.44 -8.95 3.38
N ASP A 120 0.67 -10.05 2.67
CA ASP A 120 0.40 -11.40 3.15
C ASP A 120 1.29 -11.80 4.34
N LEU A 121 2.55 -11.33 4.36
CA LEU A 121 3.43 -11.49 5.52
C LEU A 121 2.89 -10.74 6.74
N LEU A 122 2.45 -9.50 6.57
CA LEU A 122 1.91 -8.70 7.66
C LEU A 122 0.58 -9.25 8.17
N GLU A 123 -0.31 -9.72 7.28
CA GLU A 123 -1.55 -10.39 7.67
C GLU A 123 -1.28 -11.63 8.54
N ASP A 124 -0.36 -12.51 8.10
CA ASP A 124 0.03 -13.72 8.87
C ASP A 124 0.60 -13.34 10.25
N ARG A 125 1.48 -12.34 10.32
CA ARG A 125 2.15 -11.95 11.57
C ARG A 125 1.27 -11.28 12.61
N PHE A 126 0.17 -10.68 12.17
CA PHE A 126 -0.80 -9.98 13.04
C PHE A 126 -2.15 -10.67 13.13
N GLY A 127 -2.32 -11.84 12.52
CA GLY A 127 -3.57 -12.59 12.53
C GLY A 127 -4.73 -11.84 11.84
N CYS A 128 -4.42 -11.03 10.83
CA CYS A 128 -5.40 -10.28 10.04
C CYS A 128 -5.69 -11.04 8.75
N SER A 129 -6.96 -11.15 8.35
CA SER A 129 -7.35 -11.88 7.13
C SER A 129 -8.04 -11.02 6.08
N ASN A 130 -8.23 -9.74 6.36
CA ASN A 130 -9.06 -8.84 5.54
C ASN A 130 -8.34 -7.53 5.21
N ALA A 131 -7.02 -7.58 4.99
CA ALA A 131 -6.28 -6.40 4.55
C ALA A 131 -6.78 -5.96 3.17
N ILE A 132 -7.11 -4.67 3.05
CA ILE A 132 -7.55 -4.07 1.79
C ILE A 132 -6.42 -3.21 1.25
N MET A 133 -6.03 -3.49 0.01
CA MET A 133 -5.07 -2.66 -0.69
C MET A 133 -5.75 -1.37 -1.16
N ALA A 134 -5.19 -0.25 -0.77
CA ALA A 134 -5.64 1.07 -1.18
C ALA A 134 -4.47 1.90 -1.73
N PHE A 135 -4.80 2.83 -2.57
CA PHE A 135 -3.85 3.77 -3.17
C PHE A 135 -4.27 5.20 -2.83
N TRP A 136 -3.30 5.96 -2.39
CA TRP A 136 -3.51 7.31 -1.90
C TRP A 136 -2.72 8.32 -2.70
N SER A 137 -3.38 9.38 -3.14
CA SER A 137 -2.75 10.61 -3.58
C SER A 137 -3.54 11.82 -3.06
N LYS A 138 -3.01 13.01 -3.25
CA LYS A 138 -3.74 14.24 -2.92
C LYS A 138 -5.02 14.40 -3.76
N LYS A 139 -5.01 13.88 -5.01
CA LYS A 139 -6.09 14.07 -5.99
C LYS A 139 -7.16 12.98 -5.90
N ILE A 140 -6.76 11.74 -5.70
CA ILE A 140 -7.66 10.58 -5.73
C ILE A 140 -7.21 9.51 -4.74
N LYS A 141 -8.16 8.75 -4.21
CA LYS A 141 -7.93 7.57 -3.38
C LYS A 141 -8.74 6.43 -3.94
N VAL A 142 -8.10 5.28 -4.10
CA VAL A 142 -8.71 4.08 -4.66
C VAL A 142 -8.46 2.91 -3.73
N SER A 143 -9.46 2.07 -3.48
CA SER A 143 -9.33 0.78 -2.81
C SER A 143 -9.78 -0.33 -3.75
N LEU A 144 -9.25 -1.53 -3.57
CA LEU A 144 -9.46 -2.67 -4.45
C LEU A 144 -10.14 -3.82 -3.72
N SER A 145 -11.21 -4.39 -4.30
CA SER A 145 -11.85 -5.61 -3.78
C SER A 145 -11.00 -6.83 -4.03
N THR A 146 -10.49 -6.98 -5.25
CA THR A 146 -9.59 -8.06 -5.64
C THR A 146 -8.29 -7.48 -6.19
N ILE A 147 -7.19 -8.19 -5.92
CA ILE A 147 -5.85 -7.79 -6.33
C ILE A 147 -5.25 -8.92 -7.20
N HIS A 148 -4.13 -8.98 -7.55
CA HIS A 148 -3.22 -9.95 -8.21
C HIS A 148 -3.83 -11.34 -8.54
N ILE A 149 -5.06 -11.40 -9.03
CA ILE A 149 -5.72 -12.62 -9.54
C ILE A 149 -6.07 -12.45 -11.02
N PRO A 150 -6.14 -13.54 -11.78
CA PRO A 150 -6.62 -13.49 -13.17
C PRO A 150 -8.04 -12.93 -13.25
N ILE A 151 -8.34 -12.13 -14.27
CA ILE A 151 -9.65 -11.47 -14.41
C ILE A 151 -10.82 -12.48 -14.40
N LYS A 152 -10.65 -13.67 -14.97
CA LYS A 152 -11.65 -14.76 -14.95
C LYS A 152 -12.01 -15.25 -13.55
N ASN A 153 -11.18 -14.94 -12.55
CA ASN A 153 -11.38 -15.35 -11.15
C ASN A 153 -11.99 -14.24 -10.31
N VAL A 154 -12.11 -13.01 -10.81
CA VAL A 154 -12.62 -11.86 -10.05
C VAL A 154 -14.01 -12.14 -9.50
N VAL A 155 -14.94 -12.57 -10.35
CA VAL A 155 -16.32 -12.88 -9.94
C VAL A 155 -16.39 -14.11 -9.01
N LYS A 156 -15.51 -15.09 -9.23
CA LYS A 156 -15.46 -16.29 -8.38
C LYS A 156 -14.95 -16.00 -6.97
N ASP A 157 -14.04 -15.02 -6.84
CA ASP A 157 -13.42 -14.63 -5.55
C ASP A 157 -14.27 -13.63 -4.77
N LEU A 158 -15.33 -13.08 -5.36
CA LEU A 158 -16.14 -12.03 -4.80
C LEU A 158 -17.62 -12.47 -4.68
N ASN A 159 -18.23 -12.18 -3.53
CA ASN A 159 -19.66 -12.26 -3.32
C ASN A 159 -20.16 -11.00 -2.60
N SER A 160 -21.49 -10.85 -2.46
CA SER A 160 -22.09 -9.67 -1.85
C SER A 160 -21.71 -9.50 -0.38
N GLU A 161 -21.51 -10.58 0.37
CA GLU A 161 -21.10 -10.54 1.80
C GLU A 161 -19.65 -10.03 1.93
N LYS A 162 -18.72 -10.60 1.16
CA LYS A 162 -17.32 -10.16 1.14
C LYS A 162 -17.21 -8.70 0.74
N LEU A 163 -17.93 -8.28 -0.31
CA LEU A 163 -17.94 -6.89 -0.74
C LEU A 163 -18.52 -5.95 0.32
N PHE A 164 -19.62 -6.35 0.96
CA PHE A 164 -20.21 -5.57 2.04
C PHE A 164 -19.23 -5.38 3.20
N THR A 165 -18.57 -6.45 3.65
CA THR A 165 -17.55 -6.39 4.73
C THR A 165 -16.38 -5.46 4.34
N GLN A 166 -15.96 -5.46 3.07
CA GLN A 166 -14.95 -4.52 2.59
C GLN A 166 -15.43 -3.07 2.65
N LEU A 167 -16.68 -2.80 2.26
CA LEU A 167 -17.28 -1.46 2.32
C LEU A 167 -17.37 -0.92 3.76
N GLU A 168 -17.72 -1.78 4.73
CA GLU A 168 -17.70 -1.44 6.15
C GLU A 168 -16.28 -1.07 6.62
N SER A 169 -15.30 -1.88 6.22
CA SER A 169 -13.90 -1.65 6.54
C SER A 169 -13.39 -0.33 5.95
N ILE A 170 -13.77 -0.02 4.72
CA ILE A 170 -13.40 1.24 4.05
C ILE A 170 -14.05 2.43 4.78
N ASP A 171 -15.36 2.36 5.07
CA ASP A 171 -16.06 3.41 5.82
C ASP A 171 -15.39 3.66 7.18
N TYR A 172 -15.12 2.60 7.94
CA TYR A 172 -14.47 2.70 9.24
C TYR A 172 -13.09 3.35 9.17
N ASN A 173 -12.21 2.84 8.31
CA ASN A 173 -10.84 3.34 8.20
C ASN A 173 -10.81 4.78 7.68
N PHE A 174 -11.56 5.08 6.61
CA PHE A 174 -11.59 6.44 6.06
C PHE A 174 -12.31 7.44 6.96
N THR A 175 -13.29 7.02 7.78
CA THR A 175 -13.88 7.88 8.82
C THR A 175 -12.83 8.32 9.83
N LYS A 176 -11.99 7.41 10.31
CA LYS A 176 -10.86 7.75 11.21
C LYS A 176 -9.85 8.69 10.56
N ILE A 177 -9.48 8.41 9.32
CA ILE A 177 -8.50 9.19 8.56
C ILE A 177 -9.00 10.61 8.25
N LEU A 178 -10.25 10.73 7.80
CA LEU A 178 -10.85 12.00 7.39
C LEU A 178 -11.52 12.75 8.54
N ARG A 179 -11.71 12.09 9.69
CA ARG A 179 -12.47 12.59 10.85
C ARG A 179 -13.91 12.97 10.50
N ARG A 180 -14.47 12.35 9.49
CA ARG A 180 -15.86 12.43 9.04
C ARG A 180 -16.20 11.23 8.16
N LYS A 181 -17.50 10.96 7.99
CA LYS A 181 -17.97 9.90 7.07
C LYS A 181 -17.49 10.17 5.63
N PRO A 182 -16.78 9.21 4.99
CA PRO A 182 -16.35 9.35 3.59
C PRO A 182 -17.53 9.21 2.63
N ARG A 183 -17.47 9.90 1.50
CA ARG A 183 -18.34 9.63 0.34
C ARG A 183 -17.62 8.58 -0.51
N ILE A 184 -18.15 7.36 -0.51
CA ILE A 184 -17.56 6.21 -1.20
C ILE A 184 -18.26 6.03 -2.53
N ALA A 185 -17.50 5.92 -3.62
CA ALA A 185 -18.01 5.54 -4.94
C ALA A 185 -17.65 4.08 -5.21
N LEU A 186 -18.64 3.24 -5.48
CA LEU A 186 -18.44 1.84 -5.84
C LEU A 186 -18.46 1.68 -7.35
N CYS A 187 -17.45 1.02 -7.93
CA CYS A 187 -17.48 0.58 -9.31
C CYS A 187 -18.42 -0.63 -9.48
N ALA A 188 -19.09 -0.70 -10.64
CA ALA A 188 -19.74 -1.91 -11.09
C ALA A 188 -18.71 -2.96 -11.55
N ILE A 189 -19.13 -4.22 -11.64
CA ILE A 189 -18.36 -5.30 -12.25
C ILE A 189 -18.38 -5.18 -13.76
N ASN A 190 -19.59 -5.10 -14.33
CA ASN A 190 -19.84 -5.08 -15.76
C ASN A 190 -20.10 -3.66 -16.29
N PRO A 191 -19.97 -3.43 -17.60
CA PRO A 191 -20.41 -2.20 -18.23
C PRO A 191 -21.88 -1.90 -17.91
N HIS A 192 -22.22 -0.62 -17.78
CA HIS A 192 -23.60 -0.12 -17.54
C HIS A 192 -24.30 -0.78 -16.34
N VAL A 193 -23.54 -1.24 -15.34
CA VAL A 193 -24.09 -1.92 -14.13
C VAL A 193 -24.91 -3.16 -14.53
N SER A 194 -24.34 -3.97 -15.46
CA SER A 194 -24.99 -5.17 -16.05
C SER A 194 -26.28 -4.90 -16.86
N GLU A 195 -26.69 -3.63 -17.05
CA GLU A 195 -27.89 -3.24 -17.82
C GLU A 195 -29.11 -4.13 -17.54
N ASN A 196 -29.47 -4.23 -16.25
CA ASN A 196 -30.55 -5.10 -15.75
C ASN A 196 -30.40 -6.59 -16.12
N GLY A 197 -29.18 -7.06 -16.31
CA GLY A 197 -28.87 -8.46 -16.63
C GLY A 197 -28.63 -8.73 -18.12
N ALA A 198 -28.75 -7.73 -18.99
CA ALA A 198 -28.47 -7.89 -20.43
C ALA A 198 -26.97 -8.09 -20.70
N ILE A 199 -26.10 -7.58 -19.82
CA ILE A 199 -24.62 -7.69 -19.92
C ILE A 199 -24.09 -8.48 -18.69
N GLY A 200 -24.65 -9.66 -18.44
CA GLY A 200 -24.32 -10.45 -17.26
C GLY A 200 -25.17 -10.06 -16.03
N ASP A 201 -25.15 -10.89 -15.02
CA ASP A 201 -25.97 -10.73 -13.81
C ASP A 201 -25.14 -10.48 -12.53
N GLU A 202 -23.82 -10.34 -12.68
CA GLU A 202 -22.90 -10.25 -11.54
C GLU A 202 -23.16 -9.01 -10.67
N ASP A 203 -23.49 -7.87 -11.27
CA ASP A 203 -23.83 -6.69 -10.48
C ASP A 203 -25.13 -6.86 -9.71
N LEU A 204 -26.13 -7.52 -10.31
CA LEU A 204 -27.40 -7.81 -9.65
C LEU A 204 -27.24 -8.78 -8.47
N LYS A 205 -26.28 -9.69 -8.56
CA LYS A 205 -25.99 -10.69 -7.53
C LYS A 205 -24.97 -10.22 -6.48
N ILE A 206 -24.08 -9.31 -6.81
CA ILE A 206 -22.91 -8.96 -5.96
C ILE A 206 -22.93 -7.49 -5.56
N THR A 207 -22.78 -6.56 -6.52
CA THR A 207 -22.53 -5.14 -6.17
C THR A 207 -23.79 -4.43 -5.70
N VAL A 208 -24.94 -4.66 -6.34
CA VAL A 208 -26.21 -4.04 -5.96
C VAL A 208 -26.67 -4.48 -4.57
N PRO A 209 -26.71 -5.78 -4.21
CA PRO A 209 -27.10 -6.22 -2.86
C PRO A 209 -26.13 -5.70 -1.78
N ALA A 210 -24.81 -5.75 -2.02
CA ALA A 210 -23.82 -5.23 -1.10
C ALA A 210 -23.99 -3.72 -0.87
N ALA A 211 -24.22 -2.96 -1.95
CA ALA A 211 -24.43 -1.52 -1.89
C ALA A 211 -25.71 -1.15 -1.12
N ASN A 212 -26.79 -1.87 -1.35
CA ASN A 212 -28.06 -1.65 -0.65
C ASN A 212 -27.92 -1.90 0.84
N ARG A 213 -27.23 -2.98 1.21
CA ARG A 213 -26.95 -3.31 2.62
C ARG A 213 -26.06 -2.27 3.28
N ALA A 214 -24.99 -1.79 2.58
CA ALA A 214 -24.12 -0.76 3.08
C ALA A 214 -24.86 0.56 3.36
N ARG A 215 -25.74 0.99 2.45
CA ARG A 215 -26.58 2.19 2.64
C ARG A 215 -27.54 2.04 3.82
N LYS A 216 -28.19 0.88 3.96
CA LYS A 216 -29.07 0.60 5.13
C LYS A 216 -28.31 0.70 6.45
N LYS A 217 -27.00 0.40 6.45
CA LYS A 217 -26.13 0.54 7.65
C LYS A 217 -25.60 1.98 7.84
N GLY A 218 -26.01 2.93 7.02
CA GLY A 218 -25.63 4.35 7.14
C GLY A 218 -24.27 4.70 6.53
N ILE A 219 -23.71 3.83 5.68
CA ILE A 219 -22.51 4.13 4.90
C ILE A 219 -22.90 5.08 3.76
N LYS A 220 -22.17 6.20 3.60
CA LYS A 220 -22.38 7.15 2.48
C LYS A 220 -21.82 6.57 1.17
N LEU A 221 -22.46 5.49 0.73
CA LEU A 221 -22.10 4.77 -0.49
C LEU A 221 -22.95 5.21 -1.68
N HIS A 222 -22.30 5.50 -2.78
CA HIS A 222 -22.87 5.84 -4.07
C HIS A 222 -22.51 4.80 -5.13
N GLY A 223 -23.41 4.54 -6.05
CA GLY A 223 -23.24 3.49 -7.06
C GLY A 223 -23.92 2.16 -6.66
N PRO A 224 -23.62 1.03 -7.35
CA PRO A 224 -22.48 0.88 -8.28
C PRO A 224 -22.62 1.79 -9.51
N PHE A 225 -21.45 2.22 -10.03
CA PHE A 225 -21.34 3.07 -11.22
C PHE A 225 -20.54 2.35 -12.30
N SER A 226 -20.88 2.62 -13.55
CA SER A 226 -20.04 2.25 -14.70
C SER A 226 -18.65 2.87 -14.56
N ALA A 227 -17.60 2.05 -14.64
CA ALA A 227 -16.24 2.49 -14.34
C ALA A 227 -15.69 3.49 -15.37
N ASP A 228 -16.12 3.40 -16.63
CA ASP A 228 -15.72 4.29 -17.73
C ASP A 228 -16.10 5.76 -17.48
N THR A 229 -17.24 6.01 -16.84
CA THR A 229 -17.73 7.36 -16.54
C THR A 229 -17.41 7.82 -15.12
N LEU A 230 -17.15 6.87 -14.21
CA LEU A 230 -16.97 7.17 -12.79
C LEU A 230 -15.75 8.06 -12.51
N PHE A 231 -14.63 7.85 -13.19
CA PHE A 231 -13.38 8.58 -12.92
C PHE A 231 -13.30 9.95 -13.64
N SER A 232 -14.43 10.62 -13.78
CA SER A 232 -14.49 11.99 -14.33
C SER A 232 -13.92 13.03 -13.35
N LYS A 233 -13.51 14.20 -13.87
CA LYS A 233 -12.97 15.31 -13.05
C LYS A 233 -13.94 15.76 -11.95
N ASN A 234 -15.23 15.76 -12.20
CA ASN A 234 -16.24 16.16 -11.22
C ASN A 234 -16.39 15.13 -10.11
N ASN A 235 -16.45 13.86 -10.46
CA ASN A 235 -16.53 12.76 -9.50
C ASN A 235 -15.30 12.68 -8.61
N ILE A 236 -14.09 12.90 -9.16
CA ILE A 236 -12.83 12.93 -8.41
C ILE A 236 -12.84 14.02 -7.32
N LYS A 237 -13.49 15.16 -7.57
CA LYS A 237 -13.67 16.23 -6.57
C LYS A 237 -14.76 15.90 -5.56
N TYR A 238 -15.77 15.15 -5.96
CA TYR A 238 -16.93 14.87 -5.12
C TYR A 238 -16.69 13.70 -4.16
N PHE A 239 -16.12 12.58 -4.63
CA PHE A 239 -15.92 11.40 -3.82
C PHE A 239 -14.60 11.41 -3.07
N ASP A 240 -14.61 10.86 -1.86
CA ASP A 240 -13.43 10.77 -1.00
C ASP A 240 -12.60 9.53 -1.32
N VAL A 241 -13.26 8.44 -1.71
CA VAL A 241 -12.62 7.17 -2.09
C VAL A 241 -13.44 6.44 -3.16
N PHE A 242 -12.74 5.83 -4.10
CA PHE A 242 -13.29 4.98 -5.16
C PHE A 242 -12.98 3.53 -4.81
N HIS A 243 -13.99 2.69 -4.73
CA HIS A 243 -13.82 1.26 -4.50
C HIS A 243 -13.99 0.51 -5.82
N ALA A 244 -12.89 0.01 -6.34
CA ALA A 244 -12.86 -0.74 -7.59
C ALA A 244 -12.91 -2.26 -7.30
N ILE A 245 -13.53 -3.00 -8.20
CA ILE A 245 -13.75 -4.43 -8.04
C ILE A 245 -12.46 -5.22 -8.33
N TYR A 246 -11.67 -4.79 -9.30
CA TYR A 246 -10.41 -5.45 -9.67
C TYR A 246 -9.30 -4.44 -9.92
N HIS A 247 -8.09 -4.98 -9.95
CA HIS A 247 -6.85 -4.22 -9.97
C HIS A 247 -6.82 -3.12 -11.03
N ASP A 248 -6.96 -3.45 -12.32
CA ASP A 248 -6.78 -2.49 -13.41
C ASP A 248 -7.92 -1.49 -13.50
N GLN A 249 -9.15 -1.86 -13.09
CA GLN A 249 -10.28 -0.95 -13.00
C GLN A 249 -9.99 0.28 -12.13
N GLY A 250 -9.27 0.07 -11.04
CA GLY A 250 -8.89 1.15 -10.11
C GLY A 250 -7.54 1.77 -10.43
N LEU A 251 -6.53 0.95 -10.80
CA LEU A 251 -5.16 1.45 -10.91
C LEU A 251 -4.87 2.17 -12.23
N ILE A 252 -5.54 1.84 -13.32
CA ILE A 252 -5.39 2.61 -14.57
C ILE A 252 -5.73 4.08 -14.32
N PRO A 253 -6.96 4.44 -13.88
CA PRO A 253 -7.30 5.84 -13.63
C PRO A 253 -6.46 6.46 -12.49
N PHE A 254 -6.13 5.70 -11.45
CA PHE A 254 -5.26 6.20 -10.38
C PHE A 254 -3.89 6.61 -10.90
N LYS A 255 -3.25 5.77 -11.71
CA LYS A 255 -1.92 6.05 -12.27
C LYS A 255 -1.96 7.15 -13.32
N MET A 256 -2.99 7.24 -14.14
CA MET A 256 -3.15 8.37 -15.07
C MET A 256 -3.19 9.72 -14.34
N ILE A 257 -3.75 9.76 -13.12
CA ILE A 257 -3.89 10.99 -12.33
C ILE A 257 -2.69 11.25 -11.43
N SER A 258 -1.99 10.20 -10.96
CA SER A 258 -1.05 10.31 -9.82
C SER A 258 0.17 9.39 -9.90
N PHE A 259 0.67 9.10 -11.10
CA PHE A 259 1.73 8.11 -11.36
C PHE A 259 2.96 8.25 -10.43
N GLU A 260 3.51 9.48 -10.30
CA GLU A 260 4.76 9.70 -9.57
C GLU A 260 4.60 9.82 -8.04
N LYS A 261 3.39 10.09 -7.57
CA LYS A 261 3.10 10.47 -6.18
C LYS A 261 2.09 9.53 -5.51
N GLY A 262 1.80 8.43 -6.17
CA GLY A 262 0.95 7.38 -5.62
C GLY A 262 1.60 6.72 -4.42
N VAL A 263 0.80 6.42 -3.39
CA VAL A 263 1.20 5.69 -2.19
C VAL A 263 0.33 4.46 -2.08
N ASN A 264 0.94 3.29 -1.97
CA ASN A 264 0.22 2.08 -1.56
C ASN A 264 0.01 2.14 -0.05
N PHE A 265 -1.23 1.96 0.36
CA PHE A 265 -1.68 2.02 1.74
C PHE A 265 -2.51 0.78 2.05
N THR A 266 -2.25 0.14 3.18
CA THR A 266 -2.96 -1.07 3.59
C THR A 266 -3.96 -0.76 4.70
N LEU A 267 -5.25 -0.99 4.45
CA LEU A 267 -6.32 -0.88 5.45
C LEU A 267 -6.41 -2.19 6.25
N ASN A 268 -7.06 -2.14 7.42
CA ASN A 268 -7.32 -3.27 8.32
C ASN A 268 -6.08 -3.91 8.95
N LEU A 269 -4.95 -3.24 8.94
CA LEU A 269 -3.85 -3.58 9.84
C LEU A 269 -4.02 -2.85 11.19
N PRO A 270 -3.57 -3.41 12.31
CA PRO A 270 -3.66 -2.76 13.63
C PRO A 270 -2.70 -1.57 13.79
N PHE A 271 -1.97 -1.23 12.74
CA PHE A 271 -1.02 -0.13 12.63
C PHE A 271 -1.08 0.48 11.23
N ILE A 272 -0.46 1.64 11.04
CA ILE A 272 -0.40 2.29 9.73
C ILE A 272 0.77 1.72 8.92
N ARG A 273 0.46 1.19 7.74
CA ARG A 273 1.45 0.77 6.77
C ARG A 273 1.29 1.51 5.45
N THR A 274 2.36 2.17 5.03
CA THR A 274 2.45 2.80 3.71
C THR A 274 3.67 2.30 2.95
N SER A 275 3.64 2.37 1.65
CA SER A 275 4.79 2.09 0.78
C SER A 275 4.69 2.89 -0.52
N PRO A 276 5.81 3.12 -1.22
CA PRO A 276 5.76 3.69 -2.55
C PRO A 276 5.02 2.76 -3.53
N ASP A 277 4.44 3.35 -4.57
CA ASP A 277 3.72 2.65 -5.64
C ASP A 277 4.66 2.32 -6.82
N HIS A 278 5.84 1.79 -6.50
CA HIS A 278 6.79 1.25 -7.46
C HIS A 278 7.50 0.02 -6.90
N GLY A 279 8.08 -0.79 -7.77
CA GLY A 279 8.85 -1.96 -7.41
C GLY A 279 10.33 -1.66 -7.15
N THR A 280 11.14 -2.72 -7.16
CA THR A 280 12.59 -2.66 -6.95
C THR A 280 13.37 -1.98 -8.07
N ALA A 281 12.79 -1.89 -9.28
CA ALA A 281 13.36 -1.25 -10.46
C ALA A 281 14.85 -1.59 -10.64
N TYR A 282 15.13 -2.87 -10.76
CA TYR A 282 16.49 -3.39 -10.85
C TYR A 282 17.28 -2.88 -12.06
N ASP A 283 16.58 -2.54 -13.13
CA ASP A 283 17.12 -1.98 -14.37
C ASP A 283 17.83 -0.64 -14.21
N ILE A 284 17.48 0.11 -13.14
CA ILE A 284 18.11 1.41 -12.83
C ILE A 284 18.82 1.43 -11.47
N ALA A 285 18.76 0.30 -10.74
CA ALA A 285 19.27 0.25 -9.38
C ALA A 285 20.78 0.55 -9.30
N TRP A 286 21.15 1.50 -8.43
CA TRP A 286 22.50 1.91 -8.08
C TRP A 286 23.30 2.67 -9.17
N HIS A 287 22.86 2.71 -10.42
CA HIS A 287 23.54 3.41 -11.49
C HIS A 287 22.79 4.66 -12.01
N LYS A 288 21.49 4.78 -11.74
CA LYS A 288 20.70 5.97 -12.07
C LYS A 288 20.00 6.52 -10.81
N LYS A 289 19.72 7.81 -10.82
CA LYS A 289 18.93 8.45 -9.77
C LYS A 289 17.46 8.03 -9.93
N PRO A 290 16.87 7.32 -8.97
CA PRO A 290 15.46 6.91 -9.07
C PRO A 290 14.52 8.10 -8.83
N ASN A 291 13.30 7.99 -9.34
CA ASN A 291 12.21 8.83 -8.88
C ASN A 291 11.79 8.37 -7.47
N PHE A 292 11.97 9.24 -6.48
CA PHE A 292 11.72 8.96 -5.07
C PHE A 292 10.50 9.70 -4.50
N PHE A 293 9.72 10.39 -5.34
CA PHE A 293 8.59 11.19 -4.84
C PHE A 293 7.49 10.34 -4.22
N SER A 294 7.24 9.15 -4.73
CA SER A 294 6.30 8.21 -4.11
C SER A 294 6.74 7.80 -2.69
N MET A 295 8.04 7.59 -2.44
CA MET A 295 8.58 7.36 -1.10
C MET A 295 8.42 8.59 -0.20
N VAL A 296 8.65 9.80 -0.70
CA VAL A 296 8.37 11.04 0.03
C VAL A 296 6.91 11.11 0.46
N GLU A 297 5.98 10.83 -0.45
CA GLU A 297 4.55 10.88 -0.13
C GLU A 297 4.13 9.72 0.80
N ALA A 298 4.77 8.55 0.70
CA ALA A 298 4.54 7.43 1.63
C ALA A 298 4.93 7.80 3.08
N ILE A 299 6.09 8.42 3.27
CA ILE A 299 6.53 8.91 4.59
C ILE A 299 5.59 10.01 5.10
N LYS A 300 5.25 11.00 4.26
CA LYS A 300 4.29 12.06 4.63
C LYS A 300 2.93 11.51 5.04
N LEU A 301 2.43 10.52 4.30
CA LEU A 301 1.16 9.89 4.63
C LEU A 301 1.23 9.16 5.98
N ALA A 302 2.29 8.39 6.21
CA ALA A 302 2.49 7.73 7.51
C ALA A 302 2.55 8.72 8.67
N ILE A 303 3.18 9.90 8.48
CA ILE A 303 3.23 10.96 9.51
C ILE A 303 1.84 11.56 9.77
N LYS A 304 1.06 11.75 8.72
CA LYS A 304 -0.25 12.40 8.79
C LYS A 304 -1.30 11.53 9.49
N LEU A 305 -1.22 10.20 9.31
CA LEU A 305 -2.16 9.22 9.87
C LEU A 305 -1.76 8.78 11.28
#